data_5976b911fb245ca0e6460cedabe6a83e
#
_entry.id   5976b911fb245ca0e6460cedabe6a83e
#
_cell.length_a   1.000
_cell.length_b   1.000
_cell.length_c   1.000
_cell.angle_alpha   90.00
_cell.angle_beta   90.00
_cell.angle_gamma   90.00
#
_symmetry.space_group_name_H-M   'P 1'
#
loop_
_entity.id
_entity.type
_entity.pdbx_description
1 polymer ?
#
loop_
_entity_poly.entity_id
_entity_poly.type
_entity_poly.pdbx_seq_one_letter_code
_entity_poly.pdbx_strand_id
1 'polypeptide(L)'
;MTERLLKTQPCLVHRVSSLENMPIQEHLFNSVYPHRGTLSVTEFLGLSRHTHARNAFAQLLQFVETHHAIALQKLPKPTFESYNDQCVLASSTLDQLQIFSKDKSHTRPSLLHIVNKCSTSMGK
;
A
#
# COMPACT_ATOMS: atom_id res chain seq x y z
N MET A 1 -0.35 13.64 10.45
CA MET A 1 0.90 13.06 9.92
C MET A 1 0.80 12.67 8.43
N THR A 2 -0.35 12.25 7.95
CA THR A 2 -0.64 11.86 6.56
C THR A 2 -0.57 13.01 5.54
N GLU A 3 -0.95 14.23 5.91
CA GLU A 3 -0.93 15.39 4.97
C GLU A 3 0.47 15.85 4.51
N ARG A 4 1.52 15.55 5.30
CA ARG A 4 2.90 15.90 4.91
C ARG A 4 3.48 14.98 3.83
N LEU A 5 3.06 13.73 3.80
CA LEU A 5 3.52 12.76 2.79
C LEU A 5 2.86 13.01 1.42
N LEU A 6 1.62 13.52 1.42
CA LEU A 6 0.88 13.81 0.19
C LEU A 6 1.40 15.07 -0.55
N LYS A 7 2.12 15.97 0.14
CA LYS A 7 2.71 17.17 -0.48
C LYS A 7 3.96 16.91 -1.30
N THR A 8 4.58 15.75 -1.15
CA THR A 8 5.83 15.41 -1.84
C THR A 8 5.64 14.64 -3.15
N GLN A 9 4.43 14.13 -3.39
CA GLN A 9 4.10 13.44 -4.65
C GLN A 9 2.83 14.02 -5.25
N PRO A 10 2.81 14.34 -6.55
CA PRO A 10 1.60 14.76 -7.24
C PRO A 10 0.69 13.54 -7.41
N CYS A 11 -0.08 13.22 -6.38
CA CYS A 11 -1.09 12.17 -6.44
C CYS A 11 -2.48 12.78 -6.35
N LEU A 12 -3.41 12.19 -7.08
CA LEU A 12 -4.81 12.55 -7.04
C LEU A 12 -5.40 11.98 -5.73
N VAL A 13 -5.84 12.86 -4.83
CA VAL A 13 -6.41 12.47 -3.56
C VAL A 13 -7.93 12.40 -3.70
N HIS A 14 -8.49 11.20 -3.71
CA HIS A 14 -9.92 11.00 -3.60
C HIS A 14 -10.32 10.86 -2.13
N ARG A 15 -11.24 11.72 -1.69
CA ARG A 15 -11.87 11.58 -0.37
C ARG A 15 -13.08 10.67 -0.51
N VAL A 16 -13.01 9.51 0.07
CA VAL A 16 -14.12 8.57 0.17
C VAL A 16 -14.75 8.73 1.55
N SER A 17 -16.08 8.68 1.63
CA SER A 17 -16.81 8.66 2.91
C SER A 17 -16.41 7.43 3.72
N SER A 18 -16.20 7.59 5.04
CA SER A 18 -15.79 6.47 5.89
C SER A 18 -16.88 5.39 5.91
N LEU A 19 -16.51 4.19 5.48
CA LEU A 19 -17.34 3.00 5.51
C LEU A 19 -17.16 2.30 6.87
N GLU A 20 -17.70 2.85 7.93
CA GLU A 20 -17.57 2.27 9.29
C GLU A 20 -18.66 1.24 9.60
N ASN A 21 -19.69 1.17 8.77
CA ASN A 21 -20.81 0.28 9.00
C ASN A 21 -20.47 -1.17 8.65
N MET A 22 -20.39 -2.03 9.68
CA MET A 22 -20.03 -3.45 9.56
C MET A 22 -20.87 -4.24 8.56
N PRO A 23 -22.21 -4.18 8.58
CA PRO A 23 -23.04 -4.91 7.62
C PRO A 23 -22.77 -4.57 6.17
N ILE A 24 -22.48 -3.29 5.88
CA ILE A 24 -22.18 -2.84 4.52
C ILE A 24 -20.82 -3.40 4.05
N GLN A 25 -19.82 -3.36 4.95
CA GLN A 25 -18.51 -3.95 4.67
C GLN A 25 -18.61 -5.45 4.40
N GLU A 26 -19.35 -6.17 5.22
CA GLU A 26 -19.54 -7.61 5.04
C GLU A 26 -20.26 -7.95 3.72
N HIS A 27 -21.27 -7.17 3.36
CA HIS A 27 -21.94 -7.34 2.09
C HIS A 27 -20.98 -7.14 0.90
N LEU A 28 -20.17 -6.08 0.96
CA LEU A 28 -19.16 -5.78 -0.05
C LEU A 28 -18.08 -6.88 -0.15
N PHE A 29 -17.58 -7.35 0.99
CA PHE A 29 -16.60 -8.44 1.01
C PHE A 29 -17.18 -9.77 0.50
N ASN A 30 -18.46 -10.04 0.80
CA ASN A 30 -19.15 -11.22 0.32
C ASN A 30 -19.36 -11.21 -1.20
N SER A 31 -19.58 -10.05 -1.81
CA SER A 31 -19.74 -9.92 -3.25
C SER A 31 -18.43 -10.21 -3.99
N VAL A 32 -17.28 -9.82 -3.39
CA VAL A 32 -15.95 -10.00 -3.99
C VAL A 32 -15.38 -11.41 -3.72
N TYR A 33 -15.64 -11.97 -2.52
CA TYR A 33 -15.10 -13.26 -2.08
C TYR A 33 -16.21 -14.26 -1.73
N PRO A 34 -16.95 -14.79 -2.71
CA PRO A 34 -18.09 -15.69 -2.44
C PRO A 34 -17.66 -17.06 -1.91
N HIS A 35 -16.50 -17.57 -2.34
CA HIS A 35 -16.03 -18.92 -2.02
C HIS A 35 -15.05 -18.92 -0.85
N ARG A 36 -15.54 -19.07 0.38
CA ARG A 36 -14.74 -19.05 1.62
C ARG A 36 -15.02 -20.20 2.60
N GLY A 37 -15.83 -21.15 2.21
CA GLY A 37 -16.27 -22.25 3.09
C GLY A 37 -17.19 -21.77 4.23
N THR A 38 -16.93 -22.24 5.46
CA THR A 38 -17.72 -21.94 6.66
C THR A 38 -17.25 -20.70 7.43
N LEU A 39 -16.13 -20.10 7.04
CA LEU A 39 -15.56 -18.95 7.73
C LEU A 39 -16.36 -17.66 7.43
N SER A 40 -16.40 -16.74 8.40
CA SER A 40 -16.83 -15.38 8.12
C SER A 40 -15.87 -14.72 7.13
N VAL A 41 -16.36 -13.78 6.32
CA VAL A 41 -15.51 -13.13 5.32
C VAL A 41 -14.34 -12.37 5.95
N THR A 42 -14.56 -11.76 7.11
CA THR A 42 -13.52 -11.03 7.86
C THR A 42 -12.45 -11.95 8.43
N GLU A 43 -12.82 -13.16 8.87
CA GLU A 43 -11.87 -14.18 9.29
C GLU A 43 -11.10 -14.77 8.11
N PHE A 44 -11.80 -15.07 7.03
CA PHE A 44 -11.16 -15.55 5.80
C PHE A 44 -10.10 -14.57 5.30
N LEU A 45 -10.37 -13.27 5.32
CA LEU A 45 -9.44 -12.22 4.91
C LEU A 45 -8.36 -11.92 5.97
N GLY A 46 -8.47 -12.45 7.20
CA GLY A 46 -7.55 -12.14 8.30
C GLY A 46 -7.73 -10.74 8.88
N LEU A 47 -8.83 -10.07 8.57
CA LEU A 47 -9.09 -8.67 8.95
C LEU A 47 -9.82 -8.52 10.30
N SER A 48 -10.20 -9.61 10.96
CA SER A 48 -10.99 -9.59 12.21
C SER A 48 -10.35 -8.78 13.33
N ARG A 49 -9.02 -8.80 13.41
CA ARG A 49 -8.24 -8.09 14.44
C ARG A 49 -7.72 -6.72 14.00
N HIS A 50 -7.91 -6.36 12.73
CA HIS A 50 -7.32 -5.16 12.12
C HIS A 50 -8.40 -4.20 11.61
N THR A 51 -9.07 -3.51 12.53
CA THR A 51 -10.21 -2.62 12.21
C THR A 51 -9.83 -1.54 11.19
N HIS A 52 -8.68 -0.89 11.34
CA HIS A 52 -8.24 0.16 10.42
C HIS A 52 -7.92 -0.40 9.02
N ALA A 53 -7.26 -1.55 8.95
CA ALA A 53 -6.98 -2.21 7.69
C ALA A 53 -8.27 -2.66 7.00
N ARG A 54 -9.25 -3.17 7.77
CA ARG A 54 -10.57 -3.55 7.27
C ARG A 54 -11.31 -2.37 6.67
N ASN A 55 -11.35 -1.23 7.37
CA ASN A 55 -12.02 -0.02 6.89
C ASN A 55 -11.33 0.51 5.63
N ALA A 56 -10.01 0.57 5.60
CA ALA A 56 -9.25 0.99 4.43
C ALA A 56 -9.49 0.07 3.23
N PHE A 57 -9.51 -1.24 3.45
CA PHE A 57 -9.77 -2.23 2.41
C PHE A 57 -11.21 -2.14 1.88
N ALA A 58 -12.21 -1.93 2.74
CA ALA A 58 -13.59 -1.71 2.32
C ALA A 58 -13.73 -0.46 1.44
N GLN A 59 -13.09 0.65 1.81
CA GLN A 59 -13.08 1.88 1.02
C GLN A 59 -12.40 1.68 -0.33
N LEU A 60 -11.31 0.95 -0.38
CA LEU A 60 -10.63 0.60 -1.62
C LEU A 60 -11.53 -0.22 -2.55
N LEU A 61 -12.17 -1.26 -2.02
CA LEU A 61 -13.08 -2.09 -2.81
C LEU A 61 -14.28 -1.31 -3.33
N GLN A 62 -14.87 -0.43 -2.52
CA GLN A 62 -15.96 0.43 -2.95
C GLN A 62 -15.53 1.38 -4.08
N PHE A 63 -14.33 1.94 -3.98
CA PHE A 63 -13.76 2.77 -5.03
C PHE A 63 -13.57 1.98 -6.32
N VAL A 64 -13.01 0.77 -6.23
CA VAL A 64 -12.81 -0.10 -7.41
C VAL A 64 -14.15 -0.55 -8.00
N GLU A 65 -15.14 -0.87 -7.17
CA GLU A 65 -16.48 -1.24 -7.63
C GLU A 65 -17.12 -0.13 -8.47
N THR A 66 -16.94 1.13 -8.03
CA THR A 66 -17.51 2.29 -8.73
C THR A 66 -16.81 2.58 -10.07
N HIS A 67 -15.49 2.35 -10.15
CA HIS A 67 -14.69 2.75 -11.31
C HIS A 67 -14.31 1.60 -12.23
N HIS A 68 -14.09 0.40 -11.70
CA HIS A 68 -13.59 -0.77 -12.42
C HIS A 68 -14.14 -2.08 -11.87
N ALA A 69 -15.46 -2.27 -11.88
CA ALA A 69 -16.12 -3.45 -11.33
C ALA A 69 -15.56 -4.80 -11.86
N ILE A 70 -15.08 -4.83 -13.11
CA ILE A 70 -14.49 -6.03 -13.72
C ILE A 70 -13.24 -6.50 -12.97
N ALA A 71 -12.47 -5.57 -12.40
CA ALA A 71 -11.24 -5.90 -11.66
C ALA A 71 -11.50 -6.69 -10.37
N LEU A 72 -12.71 -6.58 -9.80
CA LEU A 72 -13.09 -7.30 -8.59
C LEU A 72 -13.30 -8.79 -8.80
N GLN A 73 -13.60 -9.23 -10.03
CA GLN A 73 -13.95 -10.64 -10.32
C GLN A 73 -12.78 -11.61 -10.09
N LYS A 74 -11.55 -11.14 -10.14
CA LYS A 74 -10.32 -11.97 -10.01
C LYS A 74 -9.36 -11.44 -8.95
N LEU A 75 -9.89 -10.72 -7.96
CA LEU A 75 -9.04 -10.15 -6.92
C LEU A 75 -8.49 -11.27 -6.01
N PRO A 76 -7.17 -11.43 -5.90
CA PRO A 76 -6.58 -12.41 -4.99
C PRO A 76 -6.84 -12.01 -3.53
N LYS A 77 -6.76 -13.00 -2.63
CA LYS A 77 -6.84 -12.74 -1.19
C LYS A 77 -5.69 -11.80 -0.77
N PRO A 78 -5.96 -10.77 0.02
CA PRO A 78 -4.92 -9.89 0.54
C PRO A 78 -3.96 -10.66 1.47
N THR A 79 -2.68 -10.36 1.37
CA THR A 79 -1.63 -10.90 2.24
C THR A 79 -1.14 -9.80 3.17
N PHE A 80 -0.86 -10.17 4.42
CA PHE A 80 -0.24 -9.27 5.38
C PHE A 80 1.28 -9.40 5.25
N GLU A 81 1.94 -8.30 4.98
CA GLU A 81 3.40 -8.24 5.06
C GLU A 81 3.85 -8.00 6.49
N SER A 82 4.79 -8.82 6.95
CA SER A 82 5.47 -8.62 8.22
C SER A 82 6.77 -7.86 7.94
N TYR A 83 6.92 -6.69 8.53
CA TYR A 83 8.16 -5.90 8.43
C TYR A 83 9.30 -6.43 9.31
N ASN A 84 9.10 -7.57 9.99
CA ASN A 84 10.10 -8.11 10.92
C ASN A 84 11.42 -8.48 10.24
N ASP A 85 11.39 -8.78 8.95
CA ASP A 85 12.57 -9.18 8.15
C ASP A 85 13.16 -8.01 7.36
N GLN A 86 12.56 -6.82 7.44
CA GLN A 86 13.01 -5.64 6.71
C GLN A 86 13.58 -4.59 7.66
N CYS A 87 14.73 -4.04 7.30
CA CYS A 87 15.29 -2.90 8.01
C CYS A 87 14.51 -1.63 7.64
N VAL A 88 13.71 -1.12 8.58
CA VAL A 88 12.98 0.14 8.41
C VAL A 88 13.88 1.30 8.81
N LEU A 89 14.40 2.03 7.83
CA LEU A 89 15.22 3.22 8.05
C LEU A 89 14.37 4.49 7.95
N ALA A 90 14.54 5.39 8.90
CA ALA A 90 13.96 6.74 8.79
C ALA A 90 14.60 7.50 7.62
N SER A 91 13.83 8.40 6.98
CA SER A 91 14.35 9.21 5.86
C SER A 91 15.58 10.03 6.24
N SER A 92 15.65 10.54 7.47
CA SER A 92 16.82 11.24 8.01
C SER A 92 18.05 10.35 8.08
N THR A 93 17.89 9.08 8.41
CA THR A 93 19.00 8.11 8.46
C THR A 93 19.51 7.79 7.06
N LEU A 94 18.63 7.66 6.06
CA LEU A 94 19.02 7.49 4.66
C LEU A 94 19.87 8.67 4.16
N ASP A 95 19.48 9.89 4.55
CA ASP A 95 20.22 11.11 4.21
C ASP A 95 21.59 11.17 4.89
N GLN A 96 21.65 10.84 6.19
CA GLN A 96 22.90 10.84 6.98
C GLN A 96 23.90 9.78 6.48
N LEU A 97 23.41 8.62 6.09
CA LEU A 97 24.23 7.55 5.51
C LEU A 97 24.60 7.81 4.04
N GLN A 98 24.11 8.90 3.44
CA GLN A 98 24.34 9.24 2.04
C GLN A 98 24.04 8.07 1.07
N ILE A 99 22.96 7.31 1.36
CA ILE A 99 22.55 6.19 0.51
C ILE A 99 22.11 6.72 -0.85
N PHE A 100 21.36 7.82 -0.85
CA PHE A 100 20.95 8.54 -2.07
C PHE A 100 21.61 9.92 -2.10
N SER A 101 22.06 10.34 -3.28
CA SER A 101 22.53 11.72 -3.46
C SER A 101 21.35 12.64 -3.72
N LYS A 102 21.22 13.71 -2.92
CA LYS A 102 20.27 14.80 -3.21
C LYS A 102 20.85 15.81 -4.19
N ASP A 103 22.17 15.90 -4.28
CA ASP A 103 22.87 16.86 -5.12
C ASP A 103 23.11 16.32 -6.51
N LYS A 104 22.54 16.98 -7.50
CA LYS A 104 22.74 16.68 -8.93
C LYS A 104 24.19 16.98 -9.39
N SER A 105 24.98 17.68 -8.58
CA SER A 105 26.36 18.07 -8.90
C SER A 105 27.40 16.97 -8.77
N HIS A 106 27.00 15.77 -8.31
CA HIS A 106 27.89 14.60 -8.13
C HIS A 106 29.20 14.86 -7.36
N THR A 107 29.27 15.92 -6.57
CA THR A 107 30.48 16.30 -5.81
C THR A 107 30.85 15.28 -4.73
N ARG A 108 29.85 14.50 -4.25
CA ARG A 108 30.04 13.39 -3.31
C ARG A 108 29.28 12.15 -3.81
N PRO A 109 29.99 11.05 -4.09
CA PRO A 109 29.34 9.84 -4.54
C PRO A 109 28.50 9.22 -3.43
N SER A 110 27.20 8.97 -3.68
CA SER A 110 26.33 8.21 -2.76
C SER A 110 26.66 6.71 -2.84
N LEU A 111 26.25 5.96 -1.81
CA LEU A 111 26.41 4.51 -1.81
C LEU A 111 25.77 3.88 -3.06
N LEU A 112 24.56 4.32 -3.42
CA LEU A 112 23.88 3.86 -4.61
C LEU A 112 24.70 4.12 -5.87
N HIS A 113 25.34 5.29 -5.99
CA HIS A 113 26.16 5.62 -7.14
C HIS A 113 27.39 4.70 -7.29
N ILE A 114 27.99 4.30 -6.19
CA ILE A 114 29.13 3.39 -6.15
C ILE A 114 28.74 1.97 -6.54
N VAL A 115 27.61 1.49 -5.99
CA VAL A 115 27.15 0.10 -6.17
C VAL A 115 26.42 -0.09 -7.51
N ASN A 116 25.71 0.93 -7.97
CA ASN A 116 24.93 0.84 -9.21
C ASN A 116 25.83 0.85 -10.44
N LYS A 117 26.13 -0.32 -10.98
CA LYS A 117 26.87 -0.53 -12.24
C LYS A 117 25.99 -0.81 -13.45
N CYS A 118 24.69 -0.57 -13.31
CA CYS A 118 23.75 -0.84 -14.39
C CYS A 118 23.94 0.13 -15.56
N SER A 119 24.00 -0.42 -16.77
CA SER A 119 24.13 0.33 -18.02
C SER A 119 22.80 0.71 -18.65
N THR A 120 21.71 0.04 -18.26
CA THR A 120 20.37 0.28 -18.81
C THR A 120 19.56 1.22 -17.92
N SER A 121 18.64 1.98 -18.52
CA SER A 121 17.74 2.89 -17.80
C SER A 121 16.79 2.17 -16.84
N MET A 122 16.44 0.90 -17.11
CA MET A 122 15.58 0.09 -16.24
C MET A 122 16.33 -0.51 -15.04
N GLY A 123 17.65 -0.58 -15.09
CA GLY A 123 18.48 -1.09 -13.99
C GLY A 123 19.02 0.03 -13.09
N LYS A 124 18.89 1.28 -13.50
CA LYS A 124 19.25 2.46 -12.70
C LYS A 124 18.06 2.87 -11.84
#